data_6ad2f1b4f5c6ad946f98a079adea14ed
#
_entry.id   6ad2f1b4f5c6ad946f98a079adea14ed
#
_cell.length_a   1.000
_cell.length_b   1.000
_cell.length_c   1.000
_cell.angle_alpha   90.00
_cell.angle_beta   90.00
_cell.angle_gamma   90.00
#
_symmetry.space_group_name_H-M   'P 1'
#
loop_
_entity.id
_entity.type
_entity.pdbx_description
1 polymer ?
#
loop_
_entity_poly.entity_id
_entity_poly.type
_entity_poly.pdbx_seq_one_letter_code
_entity_poly.pdbx_strand_id
1 'polypeptide(L)'
;NRRIIKLGMLNLVNAKNENLALKAIQNEINFDDDLYDYFKKNKIQLKQFIQLIKKHHEQIKNSFGTATGIKLQKLDAMIAEEIINHFTNLDIPVLCIHDSFIISADKAEELDKVMQEKFNNVLFKLNYQPKGSKVKLKGLEKGEFKAWLSRPEYRDIMIDNFTKLEFQYPVWYEK
;
A
#
# COMPACT_ATOMS: atom_id res chain seq x y z
N ASN A 1 16.39 -2.21 12.07
CA ASN A 1 15.63 -3.39 11.58
C ASN A 1 14.27 -2.94 11.03
N ARG A 2 14.06 -3.07 9.71
CA ARG A 2 12.84 -2.61 8.99
C ARG A 2 11.55 -3.24 9.56
N ARG A 3 11.59 -4.53 9.94
CA ARG A 3 10.44 -5.27 10.50
C ARG A 3 9.88 -4.58 11.76
N ILE A 4 10.76 -4.17 12.66
CA ILE A 4 10.38 -3.53 13.93
C ILE A 4 9.76 -2.16 13.70
N ILE A 5 10.35 -1.36 12.80
CA ILE A 5 9.79 -0.05 12.45
C ILE A 5 8.40 -0.21 11.80
N LYS A 6 8.24 -1.17 10.88
CA LYS A 6 6.96 -1.48 10.27
C LYS A 6 5.91 -1.88 11.31
N LEU A 7 6.27 -2.75 12.26
CA LEU A 7 5.40 -3.15 13.37
C LEU A 7 4.94 -1.93 14.18
N GLY A 8 5.87 -1.08 14.60
CA GLY A 8 5.57 0.14 15.36
C GLY A 8 4.65 1.09 14.58
N MET A 9 4.95 1.34 13.30
CA MET A 9 4.16 2.21 12.44
C MET A 9 2.74 1.70 12.24
N LEU A 10 2.56 0.42 11.90
CA LEU A 10 1.25 -0.18 11.67
C LEU A 10 0.37 -0.09 12.92
N ASN A 11 0.92 -0.42 14.09
CA ASN A 11 0.17 -0.34 15.33
C ASN A 11 -0.19 1.10 15.71
N LEU A 12 0.74 2.05 15.52
CA LEU A 12 0.48 3.47 15.80
C LEU A 12 -0.59 4.07 14.88
N VAL A 13 -0.61 3.73 13.60
CA VAL A 13 -1.56 4.25 12.63
C VAL A 13 -2.96 3.65 12.81
N ASN A 14 -3.05 2.36 13.20
CA ASN A 14 -4.31 1.65 13.32
C ASN A 14 -4.96 1.77 14.70
N ALA A 15 -4.21 2.01 15.76
CA ALA A 15 -4.75 2.09 17.11
C ALA A 15 -5.62 3.35 17.31
N LYS A 16 -6.64 3.23 18.16
CA LYS A 16 -7.52 4.35 18.57
C LYS A 16 -6.83 5.34 19.53
N ASN A 17 -5.81 4.90 20.23
CA ASN A 17 -4.97 5.73 21.08
C ASN A 17 -3.59 5.07 21.28
N GLU A 18 -2.63 5.86 21.80
CA GLU A 18 -1.25 5.41 21.99
C GLU A 18 -1.12 4.23 22.96
N ASN A 19 -1.93 4.19 24.00
CA ASN A 19 -1.88 3.09 24.98
C ASN A 19 -2.29 1.75 24.34
N LEU A 20 -3.26 1.76 23.45
CA LEU A 20 -3.65 0.57 22.69
C LEU A 20 -2.57 0.16 21.70
N ALA A 21 -1.90 1.12 21.04
CA ALA A 21 -0.74 0.84 20.20
C ALA A 21 0.39 0.18 21.00
N LEU A 22 0.72 0.74 22.16
CA LEU A 22 1.73 0.18 23.07
C LEU A 22 1.40 -1.27 23.46
N LYS A 23 0.16 -1.53 23.87
CA LYS A 23 -0.28 -2.89 24.24
C LYS A 23 -0.19 -3.86 23.06
N ALA A 24 -0.62 -3.44 21.87
CA ALA A 24 -0.55 -4.27 20.67
C ALA A 24 0.90 -4.61 20.31
N ILE A 25 1.81 -3.62 20.30
CA ILE A 25 3.23 -3.85 20.03
C ILE A 25 3.85 -4.75 21.10
N GLN A 26 3.51 -4.56 22.38
CA GLN A 26 4.02 -5.42 23.46
C GLN A 26 3.55 -6.86 23.29
N ASN A 27 2.30 -7.08 22.91
CA ASN A 27 1.79 -8.43 22.63
C ASN A 27 2.55 -9.09 21.47
N GLU A 28 2.75 -8.38 20.36
CA GLU A 28 3.51 -8.89 19.21
C GLU A 28 4.95 -9.28 19.62
N ILE A 29 5.61 -8.44 20.45
CA ILE A 29 6.95 -8.73 20.97
C ILE A 29 6.92 -9.99 21.85
N ASN A 30 5.89 -10.16 22.67
CA ASN A 30 5.80 -11.30 23.58
C ASN A 30 5.49 -12.62 22.87
N PHE A 31 4.85 -12.58 21.68
CA PHE A 31 4.52 -13.75 20.87
C PHE A 31 5.59 -14.13 19.82
N ASP A 32 6.61 -13.29 19.66
CA ASP A 32 7.66 -13.47 18.66
C ASP A 32 9.02 -13.45 19.35
N ASP A 33 9.62 -14.62 19.50
CA ASP A 33 10.90 -14.81 20.21
C ASP A 33 12.03 -13.97 19.61
N ASP A 34 12.09 -13.84 18.29
CA ASP A 34 13.10 -13.02 17.61
C ASP A 34 12.96 -11.53 17.93
N LEU A 35 11.71 -11.05 18.00
CA LEU A 35 11.43 -9.67 18.40
C LEU A 35 11.75 -9.45 19.87
N TYR A 36 11.33 -10.37 20.73
CA TYR A 36 11.61 -10.32 22.17
C TYR A 36 13.11 -10.24 22.44
N ASP A 37 13.88 -11.16 21.87
CA ASP A 37 15.33 -11.20 22.02
C ASP A 37 16.02 -9.94 21.47
N TYR A 38 15.52 -9.42 20.33
CA TYR A 38 16.05 -8.19 19.76
C TYR A 38 15.83 -7.00 20.70
N PHE A 39 14.62 -6.82 21.24
CA PHE A 39 14.32 -5.73 22.17
C PHE A 39 15.13 -5.85 23.47
N LYS A 40 15.24 -7.06 24.00
CA LYS A 40 16.00 -7.36 25.21
C LYS A 40 17.51 -7.12 25.01
N LYS A 41 18.10 -7.68 23.95
CA LYS A 41 19.51 -7.54 23.61
C LYS A 41 19.93 -6.09 23.42
N ASN A 42 19.09 -5.30 22.76
CA ASN A 42 19.38 -3.90 22.48
C ASN A 42 18.86 -2.94 23.55
N LYS A 43 18.31 -3.46 24.67
CA LYS A 43 17.74 -2.67 25.78
C LYS A 43 16.75 -1.59 25.31
N ILE A 44 15.92 -1.91 24.30
CA ILE A 44 14.99 -0.96 23.72
C ILE A 44 13.76 -0.84 24.63
N GLN A 45 13.53 0.36 25.16
CA GLN A 45 12.29 0.66 25.87
C GLN A 45 11.19 1.04 24.88
N LEU A 46 10.03 0.38 24.97
CA LEU A 46 8.94 0.55 24.02
C LEU A 46 8.44 2.00 23.92
N LYS A 47 8.36 2.71 25.05
CA LYS A 47 7.99 4.14 25.04
C LYS A 47 8.99 5.01 24.27
N GLN A 48 10.28 4.77 24.45
CA GLN A 48 11.34 5.48 23.73
C GLN A 48 11.30 5.14 22.23
N PHE A 49 11.05 3.89 21.88
CA PHE A 49 10.90 3.44 20.51
C PHE A 49 9.76 4.19 19.80
N ILE A 50 8.59 4.32 20.43
CA ILE A 50 7.47 5.09 19.87
C ILE A 50 7.82 6.57 19.71
N GLN A 51 8.51 7.17 20.67
CA GLN A 51 8.93 8.57 20.55
C GLN A 51 9.91 8.78 19.40
N LEU A 52 10.82 7.82 19.16
CA LEU A 52 11.72 7.86 18.00
C LEU A 52 10.93 7.78 16.67
N ILE A 53 9.95 6.88 16.58
CA ILE A 53 9.07 6.82 15.39
C ILE A 53 8.38 8.16 15.17
N LYS A 54 7.75 8.74 16.19
CA LYS A 54 7.07 10.03 16.11
C LYS A 54 8.01 11.15 15.67
N LYS A 55 9.23 11.17 16.18
CA LYS A 55 10.26 12.16 15.81
C LYS A 55 10.67 12.03 14.35
N HIS A 56 10.87 10.79 13.86
CA HIS A 56 11.23 10.57 12.44
C HIS A 56 10.08 10.83 11.48
N HIS A 57 8.84 10.73 11.93
CA HIS A 57 7.64 10.92 11.13
C HIS A 57 6.80 12.11 11.64
N GLU A 58 7.47 13.22 11.88
CA GLU A 58 6.86 14.40 12.48
C GLU A 58 5.67 14.95 11.70
N GLN A 59 5.71 14.85 10.36
CA GLN A 59 4.63 15.34 9.49
C GLN A 59 3.30 14.59 9.70
N ILE A 60 3.36 13.33 10.12
CA ILE A 60 2.18 12.48 10.34
C ILE A 60 1.98 12.10 11.82
N LYS A 61 2.78 12.61 12.74
CA LYS A 61 2.72 12.23 14.17
C LYS A 61 1.34 12.42 14.80
N ASN A 62 0.57 13.40 14.33
CA ASN A 62 -0.79 13.69 14.81
C ASN A 62 -1.83 12.65 14.34
N SER A 63 -1.48 11.81 13.37
CA SER A 63 -2.31 10.69 12.90
C SER A 63 -2.08 9.41 13.70
N PHE A 64 -1.06 9.36 14.54
CA PHE A 64 -0.79 8.21 15.39
C PHE A 64 -1.77 8.13 16.57
N GLY A 65 -2.30 6.94 16.83
CA GLY A 65 -3.27 6.74 17.89
C GLY A 65 -4.64 7.38 17.61
N THR A 66 -5.03 7.51 16.36
CA THR A 66 -6.31 8.12 15.95
C THR A 66 -7.13 7.22 15.02
N ALA A 67 -6.74 5.95 14.90
CA ALA A 67 -7.33 4.99 13.95
C ALA A 67 -7.31 5.49 12.50
N THR A 68 -6.31 6.30 12.12
CA THR A 68 -6.18 6.85 10.76
C THR A 68 -6.04 5.75 9.73
N GLY A 69 -5.41 4.61 10.05
CA GLY A 69 -5.30 3.46 9.15
C GLY A 69 -6.64 2.95 8.64
N ILE A 70 -7.67 2.89 9.52
CA ILE A 70 -9.03 2.49 9.13
C ILE A 70 -9.64 3.50 8.14
N LYS A 71 -9.38 4.80 8.34
CA LYS A 71 -9.84 5.84 7.42
C LYS A 71 -9.17 5.72 6.06
N LEU A 72 -7.87 5.44 6.04
CA LEU A 72 -7.11 5.23 4.81
C LEU A 72 -7.58 3.98 4.06
N GLN A 73 -7.85 2.87 4.76
CA GLN A 73 -8.43 1.67 4.16
C GLN A 73 -9.80 1.95 3.52
N LYS A 74 -10.65 2.75 4.19
CA LYS A 74 -11.92 3.17 3.60
C LYS A 74 -11.74 3.97 2.32
N LEU A 75 -10.79 4.91 2.31
CA LEU A 75 -10.48 5.70 1.13
C LEU A 75 -9.98 4.85 -0.03
N ASP A 76 -9.10 3.91 0.26
CA ASP A 76 -8.59 2.98 -0.73
C ASP A 76 -9.70 2.10 -1.32
N ALA A 77 -10.61 1.59 -0.48
CA ALA A 77 -11.78 0.86 -0.93
C ALA A 77 -12.70 1.70 -1.83
N MET A 78 -12.94 2.98 -1.48
CA MET A 78 -13.75 3.89 -2.31
C MET A 78 -13.10 4.15 -3.68
N ILE A 79 -11.78 4.28 -3.75
CA ILE A 79 -11.05 4.45 -5.01
C ILE A 79 -11.19 3.18 -5.85
N ALA A 80 -10.98 2.01 -5.23
CA ALA A 80 -11.11 0.72 -5.92
C ALA A 80 -12.53 0.52 -6.48
N GLU A 81 -13.56 0.84 -5.70
CA GLU A 81 -14.96 0.78 -6.12
C GLU A 81 -15.24 1.67 -7.34
N GLU A 82 -14.77 2.90 -7.34
CA GLU A 82 -14.94 3.84 -8.46
C GLU A 82 -14.25 3.33 -9.75
N ILE A 83 -13.07 2.67 -9.62
CA ILE A 83 -12.34 2.07 -10.73
C ILE A 83 -13.12 0.85 -11.28
N ILE A 84 -13.54 -0.06 -10.42
CA ILE A 84 -14.31 -1.25 -10.80
C ILE A 84 -15.59 -0.84 -11.49
N ASN A 85 -16.35 0.09 -10.92
CA ASN A 85 -17.61 0.57 -11.49
C ASN A 85 -17.41 1.21 -12.88
N HIS A 86 -16.30 1.93 -13.09
CA HIS A 86 -15.98 2.51 -14.39
C HIS A 86 -15.91 1.42 -15.48
N PHE A 87 -15.13 0.37 -15.25
CA PHE A 87 -14.94 -0.70 -16.23
C PHE A 87 -16.17 -1.61 -16.36
N THR A 88 -16.85 -1.89 -15.23
CA THR A 88 -18.10 -2.67 -15.24
C THR A 88 -19.19 -1.99 -16.09
N ASN A 89 -19.31 -0.67 -16.00
CA ASN A 89 -20.28 0.10 -16.82
C ASN A 89 -19.95 0.10 -18.32
N LEU A 90 -18.73 -0.29 -18.69
CA LEU A 90 -18.29 -0.44 -20.08
C LEU A 90 -18.28 -1.91 -20.55
N ASP A 91 -18.80 -2.83 -19.71
CA ASP A 91 -18.74 -4.28 -19.92
C ASP A 91 -17.29 -4.80 -20.10
N ILE A 92 -16.32 -4.14 -19.46
CA ILE A 92 -14.91 -4.52 -19.50
C ILE A 92 -14.58 -5.25 -18.19
N PRO A 93 -14.16 -6.53 -18.23
CA PRO A 93 -13.76 -7.26 -17.04
C PRO A 93 -12.51 -6.65 -16.39
N VAL A 94 -12.61 -6.31 -15.11
CA VAL A 94 -11.49 -5.87 -14.27
C VAL A 94 -11.54 -6.61 -12.95
N LEU A 95 -10.40 -7.10 -12.48
CA LEU A 95 -10.26 -7.74 -11.16
C LEU A 95 -9.42 -6.87 -10.27
N CYS A 96 -9.85 -6.69 -9.02
CA CYS A 96 -9.07 -6.01 -7.98
C CYS A 96 -8.51 -7.06 -7.02
N ILE A 97 -7.19 -7.04 -6.81
CA ILE A 97 -6.50 -7.89 -5.84
C ILE A 97 -5.68 -6.97 -4.93
N HIS A 98 -6.17 -6.76 -3.72
CA HIS A 98 -5.62 -5.77 -2.78
C HIS A 98 -5.57 -4.37 -3.41
N ASP A 99 -4.38 -3.83 -3.65
CA ASP A 99 -4.09 -2.53 -4.23
C ASP A 99 -3.73 -2.61 -5.73
N SER A 100 -3.92 -3.76 -6.35
CA SER A 100 -3.59 -4.03 -7.74
C SER A 100 -4.83 -4.34 -8.58
N PHE A 101 -4.79 -4.00 -9.88
CA PHE A 101 -5.85 -4.30 -10.82
C PHE A 101 -5.34 -5.16 -11.97
N ILE A 102 -6.15 -6.13 -12.38
CA ILE A 102 -5.90 -6.97 -13.54
C ILE A 102 -6.95 -6.63 -14.60
N ILE A 103 -6.47 -6.29 -15.78
CA ILE A 103 -7.30 -5.98 -16.95
C ILE A 103 -6.64 -6.51 -18.22
N SER A 104 -7.37 -6.59 -19.33
CA SER A 104 -6.79 -6.97 -20.62
C SER A 104 -5.70 -5.99 -21.07
N ALA A 105 -4.67 -6.48 -21.75
CA ALA A 105 -3.47 -5.69 -22.09
C ALA A 105 -3.77 -4.46 -22.98
N ASP A 106 -4.76 -4.55 -23.84
CA ASP A 106 -5.21 -3.45 -24.71
C ASP A 106 -5.88 -2.31 -23.93
N LYS A 107 -6.32 -2.57 -22.68
CA LYS A 107 -6.96 -1.60 -21.78
C LYS A 107 -6.03 -1.02 -20.72
N ALA A 108 -4.77 -1.40 -20.72
CA ALA A 108 -3.80 -0.99 -19.71
C ALA A 108 -3.61 0.53 -19.61
N GLU A 109 -3.53 1.24 -20.74
CA GLU A 109 -3.41 2.71 -20.74
C GLU A 109 -4.68 3.41 -20.24
N GLU A 110 -5.85 2.82 -20.50
CA GLU A 110 -7.13 3.30 -20.01
C GLU A 110 -7.21 3.13 -18.49
N LEU A 111 -6.80 1.97 -17.97
CA LEU A 111 -6.73 1.70 -16.53
C LEU A 111 -5.87 2.75 -15.81
N ASP A 112 -4.66 3.04 -16.28
CA ASP A 112 -3.77 4.02 -15.67
C ASP A 112 -4.43 5.41 -15.57
N LYS A 113 -5.08 5.85 -16.63
CA LYS A 113 -5.83 7.13 -16.65
C LYS A 113 -6.98 7.13 -15.66
N VAL A 114 -7.77 6.05 -15.64
CA VAL A 114 -8.92 5.89 -14.76
C VAL A 114 -8.49 5.84 -13.30
N MET A 115 -7.44 5.10 -12.96
CA MET A 115 -6.88 5.05 -11.61
C MET A 115 -6.50 6.46 -11.12
N GLN A 116 -5.80 7.24 -11.96
CA GLN A 116 -5.40 8.61 -11.61
C GLN A 116 -6.62 9.53 -11.44
N GLU A 117 -7.59 9.44 -12.35
CA GLU A 117 -8.83 10.23 -12.29
C GLU A 117 -9.64 9.93 -11.03
N LYS A 118 -9.90 8.64 -10.75
CA LYS A 118 -10.72 8.22 -9.61
C LYS A 118 -10.04 8.55 -8.27
N PHE A 119 -8.72 8.36 -8.19
CA PHE A 119 -7.94 8.81 -7.03
C PHE A 119 -8.14 10.32 -6.77
N ASN A 120 -7.95 11.16 -7.78
CA ASN A 120 -8.12 12.60 -7.64
C ASN A 120 -9.56 12.98 -7.26
N ASN A 121 -10.56 12.33 -7.88
CA ASN A 121 -11.97 12.60 -7.62
C ASN A 121 -12.37 12.25 -6.19
N VAL A 122 -11.94 11.11 -5.67
CA VAL A 122 -12.23 10.70 -4.29
C VAL A 122 -11.57 11.67 -3.29
N LEU A 123 -10.32 12.06 -3.51
CA LEU A 123 -9.65 13.03 -2.65
C LEU A 123 -10.32 14.40 -2.71
N PHE A 124 -10.73 14.86 -3.89
CA PHE A 124 -11.42 16.15 -4.07
C PHE A 124 -12.77 16.17 -3.35
N LYS A 125 -13.59 15.10 -3.46
CA LYS A 125 -14.86 14.96 -2.74
C LYS A 125 -14.70 15.10 -1.21
N LEU A 126 -13.51 14.82 -0.69
CA LEU A 126 -13.18 14.88 0.73
C LEU A 126 -12.50 16.20 1.14
N ASN A 127 -12.49 17.20 0.25
CA ASN A 127 -11.73 18.45 0.45
C ASN A 127 -10.22 18.24 0.74
N TYR A 128 -9.69 17.08 0.36
CA TYR A 128 -8.25 16.83 0.36
C TYR A 128 -7.66 17.46 -0.90
N GLN A 129 -7.28 18.73 -0.80
CA GLN A 129 -6.39 19.31 -1.82
C GLN A 129 -4.96 18.95 -1.41
N PRO A 130 -4.22 18.19 -2.21
CA PRO A 130 -2.79 18.01 -1.98
C PRO A 130 -2.14 19.39 -2.13
N LYS A 131 -1.78 20.01 -1.00
CA LYS A 131 -1.03 21.27 -1.02
C LYS A 131 0.29 21.03 -1.74
N GLY A 132 0.34 21.42 -3.02
CA GLY A 132 1.59 21.64 -3.75
C GLY A 132 2.45 20.44 -4.09
N SER A 133 2.07 19.21 -3.75
CA SER A 133 2.72 18.02 -4.25
C SER A 133 2.01 17.61 -5.54
N LYS A 134 2.65 17.83 -6.69
CA LYS A 134 2.51 16.87 -7.77
C LYS A 134 2.87 15.54 -7.11
N VAL A 135 1.88 14.72 -6.76
CA VAL A 135 2.10 13.31 -6.55
C VAL A 135 2.62 12.87 -7.90
N LYS A 136 3.95 12.90 -8.05
CA LYS A 136 4.60 12.02 -8.98
C LYS A 136 4.35 10.64 -8.39
N LEU A 137 3.19 10.07 -8.71
CA LEU A 137 3.11 8.65 -8.87
C LEU A 137 4.28 8.39 -9.80
N LYS A 138 5.35 7.81 -9.28
CA LYS A 138 6.35 7.13 -10.08
C LYS A 138 5.64 5.92 -10.66
N GLY A 139 4.69 6.19 -11.56
CA GLY A 139 4.42 5.27 -12.63
C GLY A 139 5.77 5.09 -13.28
N LEU A 140 6.22 3.87 -13.38
CA LEU A 140 7.34 3.51 -14.24
C LEU A 140 7.10 4.28 -15.54
N GLU A 141 7.99 5.18 -15.92
CA GLU A 141 7.88 5.83 -17.22
C GLU A 141 7.70 4.71 -18.24
N LYS A 142 6.92 4.95 -19.33
CA LYS A 142 6.66 3.90 -20.35
C LYS A 142 7.92 3.12 -20.75
N GLY A 143 9.10 3.75 -20.66
CA GLY A 143 10.41 3.15 -20.87
C GLY A 143 10.88 2.23 -19.74
N GLU A 144 10.63 2.58 -18.48
CA GLU A 144 11.04 1.76 -17.33
C GLU A 144 10.16 0.51 -17.19
N PHE A 145 8.87 0.59 -17.52
CA PHE A 145 7.97 -0.57 -17.54
C PHE A 145 8.35 -1.54 -18.66
N LYS A 146 8.64 -1.05 -19.88
CA LYS A 146 9.19 -1.88 -20.96
C LYS A 146 10.54 -2.49 -20.57
N ALA A 147 11.44 -1.73 -19.93
CA ALA A 147 12.72 -2.22 -19.45
C ALA A 147 12.57 -3.25 -18.33
N TRP A 148 11.54 -3.10 -17.48
CA TRP A 148 11.23 -4.07 -16.42
C TRP A 148 10.67 -5.38 -16.99
N LEU A 149 9.70 -5.31 -17.91
CA LEU A 149 9.15 -6.48 -18.61
C LEU A 149 10.18 -7.19 -19.50
N SER A 150 11.22 -6.48 -19.98
CA SER A 150 12.27 -7.07 -20.81
C SER A 150 13.45 -7.65 -20.02
N ARG A 151 13.44 -7.58 -18.68
CA ARG A 151 14.45 -8.25 -17.85
C ARG A 151 14.25 -9.76 -17.91
N PRO A 152 15.28 -10.54 -18.33
CA PRO A 152 15.15 -11.99 -18.52
C PRO A 152 14.63 -12.72 -17.27
N GLU A 153 15.12 -12.34 -16.09
CA GLU A 153 14.75 -12.92 -14.80
C GLU A 153 13.24 -12.82 -14.47
N TYR A 154 12.57 -11.74 -14.89
CA TYR A 154 11.12 -11.58 -14.67
C TYR A 154 10.29 -12.21 -15.79
N ARG A 155 10.80 -12.16 -17.02
CA ARG A 155 10.18 -12.80 -18.17
C ARG A 155 10.07 -14.32 -17.98
N ASP A 156 11.13 -14.96 -17.51
CA ASP A 156 11.18 -16.40 -17.30
C ASP A 156 10.28 -16.84 -16.14
N ILE A 157 10.26 -16.07 -15.02
CA ILE A 157 9.35 -16.29 -13.89
C ILE A 157 7.90 -16.09 -14.32
N MET A 158 7.59 -15.09 -15.14
CA MET A 158 6.23 -14.87 -15.64
C MET A 158 5.83 -16.00 -16.59
N ILE A 159 6.66 -16.38 -17.54
CA ILE A 159 6.37 -17.48 -18.47
C ILE A 159 6.16 -18.79 -17.71
N ASP A 160 7.01 -19.11 -16.74
CA ASP A 160 6.93 -20.35 -15.96
C ASP A 160 5.67 -20.40 -15.05
N ASN A 161 5.26 -19.29 -14.49
CA ASN A 161 4.03 -19.19 -13.70
C ASN A 161 2.76 -19.19 -14.57
N PHE A 162 2.81 -18.61 -15.78
CA PHE A 162 1.66 -18.53 -16.68
C PHE A 162 1.44 -19.80 -17.49
N THR A 163 2.49 -20.53 -17.88
CA THR A 163 2.34 -21.84 -18.52
C THR A 163 1.73 -22.89 -17.58
N LYS A 164 1.87 -22.72 -16.26
CA LYS A 164 1.24 -23.58 -15.24
C LYS A 164 -0.24 -23.32 -15.00
N LEU A 165 -0.76 -22.17 -15.42
CA LEU A 165 -2.13 -21.73 -15.10
C LEU A 165 -3.11 -21.71 -16.29
N GLU A 166 -2.69 -22.03 -17.50
CA GLU A 166 -3.52 -22.07 -18.74
C GLU A 166 -4.37 -20.81 -19.01
N PHE A 167 -3.98 -19.62 -18.50
CA PHE A 167 -4.74 -18.39 -18.71
C PHE A 167 -4.08 -17.46 -19.74
N GLN A 168 -4.89 -16.86 -20.60
CA GLN A 168 -4.49 -15.73 -21.44
C GLN A 168 -4.25 -14.49 -20.57
N TYR A 169 -3.06 -13.93 -20.68
CA TYR A 169 -2.33 -13.05 -19.79
C TYR A 169 -3.06 -11.78 -19.34
N PRO A 170 -3.27 -11.58 -18.04
CA PRO A 170 -3.58 -10.27 -17.48
C PRO A 170 -2.30 -9.44 -17.24
N VAL A 171 -2.39 -8.14 -17.42
CA VAL A 171 -1.34 -7.18 -17.04
C VAL A 171 -1.58 -6.76 -15.60
N TRP A 172 -0.54 -6.89 -14.76
CA TRP A 172 -0.57 -6.47 -13.36
C TRP A 172 -0.17 -5.00 -13.26
N TYR A 173 -0.99 -4.19 -12.61
CA TYR A 173 -0.68 -2.82 -12.23
C TYR A 173 -0.62 -2.72 -10.71
N GLU A 174 0.55 -2.34 -10.18
CA GLU A 174 0.71 -1.96 -8.79
C GLU A 174 0.54 -0.43 -8.64
N LYS A 175 -0.20 -0.01 -7.61
CA LYS A 175 -0.37 1.40 -7.23
C LYS A 175 0.90 2.00 -6.65
#